data_5f2f19dd5cc212acda4fe2a0daf78e8b
#
_entry.id   5f2f19dd5cc212acda4fe2a0daf78e8b
#
_cell.length_a   1.000
_cell.length_b   1.000
_cell.length_c   1.000
_cell.angle_alpha   90.00
_cell.angle_beta   90.00
_cell.angle_gamma   90.00
#
_symmetry.space_group_name_H-M   'P 1'
#
loop_
_entity.id
_entity.type
_entity.pdbx_description
1 polymer ?
#
loop_
_entity_poly.entity_id
_entity_poly.type
_entity_poly.pdbx_seq_one_letter_code
_entity_poly.pdbx_strand_id
1 'polypeptide(L)'
;MSEMSYLEKLLDGVEFEWKPLEDISIKISSGGTPKTGVSEFYDGDIPWLRTQEVNFCDIWDTEVKITESGVKNSSAKWIPKNCVIVAMYGATVGKIGINKIPMTTNQACANIQLNEEVAHYRYVFHFLCSQYTYIKSLGTGSQTNINAQIVKNIKIPIPCPDNPEKSLAIQSEIVRILDKFTALTAELTAELTAELNMRKKQYNYYRDQLLSFKEGEVEWKTLGEIGKWYGGGTPSKNKIEFWENGSIPWISPKDMGRTLVDSSEDYITEEAVLQSSTKLIPANSIAIVVRSSILDKVLPSALIKVPATLNQDMKAVIPHENILVKYIYHMIGSRGSDILRAAKKTGGSVASIDSKKLFSFKIPVPNINEQQRIVEILDKFDTLTNSITEGLPREIELRQKQYEYYRDLLFSFPKPETVSN
;
A
#
# COMPACT_ATOMS: atom_id res chain seq x y z
N MET A 1 14.19 4.89 33.55
CA MET A 1 13.93 3.45 33.32
C MET A 1 13.43 3.32 31.90
N SER A 2 14.05 2.48 31.07
CA SER A 2 13.55 2.26 29.71
C SER A 2 12.18 1.61 29.77
N GLU A 3 11.29 1.89 28.80
CA GLU A 3 9.96 1.25 28.73
C GLU A 3 10.05 -0.29 28.63
N MET A 4 11.09 -0.83 28.00
CA MET A 4 11.42 -2.26 28.03
C MET A 4 11.57 -2.82 29.44
N SER A 5 12.25 -2.12 30.36
CA SER A 5 12.37 -2.52 31.75
C SER A 5 11.03 -2.59 32.50
N TYR A 6 10.03 -1.81 32.07
CA TYR A 6 8.69 -1.84 32.66
C TYR A 6 7.90 -3.07 32.20
N LEU A 7 7.96 -3.39 30.92
CA LEU A 7 7.28 -4.56 30.33
C LEU A 7 7.87 -5.88 30.81
N GLU A 8 9.20 -5.97 30.89
CA GLU A 8 9.87 -7.12 31.48
C GLU A 8 9.40 -7.35 32.92
N LYS A 9 9.25 -6.28 33.70
CA LYS A 9 8.72 -6.37 35.08
C LYS A 9 7.23 -6.71 35.15
N LEU A 10 6.43 -6.21 34.20
CA LEU A 10 4.99 -6.51 34.14
C LEU A 10 4.73 -8.00 33.88
N LEU A 11 5.60 -8.63 33.09
CA LEU A 11 5.46 -10.01 32.65
C LEU A 11 6.41 -10.99 33.39
N ASP A 12 7.27 -10.48 34.27
CA ASP A 12 8.23 -11.28 35.00
C ASP A 12 7.51 -12.27 35.93
N GLY A 13 7.81 -13.57 35.77
CA GLY A 13 7.18 -14.65 36.52
C GLY A 13 5.68 -14.84 36.27
N VAL A 14 5.14 -14.28 35.18
CA VAL A 14 3.74 -14.48 34.79
C VAL A 14 3.59 -15.77 34.01
N GLU A 15 2.78 -16.68 34.52
CA GLU A 15 2.37 -17.89 33.81
C GLU A 15 1.26 -17.55 32.80
N PHE A 16 1.25 -18.25 31.66
CA PHE A 16 0.29 -18.06 30.58
C PHE A 16 -0.37 -19.40 30.21
N GLU A 17 -1.68 -19.36 30.03
CA GLU A 17 -2.43 -20.45 29.45
C GLU A 17 -2.97 -20.04 28.07
N TRP A 18 -2.75 -20.86 27.05
CA TRP A 18 -3.25 -20.63 25.69
C TRP A 18 -4.64 -21.23 25.51
N LYS A 19 -5.68 -20.40 25.61
CA LYS A 19 -7.09 -20.81 25.52
C LYS A 19 -7.63 -20.54 24.12
N PRO A 20 -8.38 -21.49 23.51
CA PRO A 20 -9.16 -21.22 22.30
C PRO A 20 -10.11 -20.03 22.49
N LEU A 21 -10.34 -19.26 21.45
CA LEU A 21 -11.33 -18.16 21.48
C LEU A 21 -12.71 -18.63 21.96
N GLU A 22 -13.10 -19.88 21.61
CA GLU A 22 -14.37 -20.44 22.04
C GLU A 22 -14.48 -20.53 23.57
N ASP A 23 -13.39 -20.90 24.26
CA ASP A 23 -13.38 -21.12 25.72
C ASP A 23 -13.43 -19.81 26.53
N ILE A 24 -13.03 -18.69 25.92
CA ILE A 24 -13.01 -17.36 26.55
C ILE A 24 -14.17 -16.47 26.07
N SER A 25 -15.10 -17.03 25.31
CA SER A 25 -16.21 -16.30 24.70
C SER A 25 -17.57 -16.77 25.26
N ILE A 26 -18.46 -15.82 25.49
CA ILE A 26 -19.87 -16.13 25.76
C ILE A 26 -20.50 -16.74 24.50
N LYS A 27 -20.15 -16.18 23.34
CA LYS A 27 -20.72 -16.61 22.05
C LYS A 27 -19.82 -16.20 20.89
N ILE A 28 -19.65 -17.12 19.94
CA ILE A 28 -19.11 -16.83 18.61
C ILE A 28 -20.20 -17.16 17.58
N SER A 29 -20.57 -16.17 16.76
CA SER A 29 -21.65 -16.33 15.80
C SER A 29 -21.27 -15.66 14.47
N SER A 30 -21.89 -16.11 13.38
CA SER A 30 -21.89 -15.37 12.11
C SER A 30 -23.18 -14.60 11.94
N GLY A 31 -23.13 -13.54 11.16
CA GLY A 31 -24.31 -12.78 10.76
C GLY A 31 -25.07 -13.43 9.60
N GLY A 32 -25.87 -12.64 8.92
CA GLY A 32 -26.62 -13.06 7.73
C GLY A 32 -26.86 -11.91 6.76
N THR A 33 -27.20 -12.29 5.53
CA THR A 33 -27.50 -11.34 4.45
C THR A 33 -28.99 -11.42 4.13
N PRO A 34 -29.75 -10.32 4.26
CA PRO A 34 -31.11 -10.26 3.72
C PRO A 34 -31.09 -10.52 2.22
N LYS A 35 -32.18 -11.08 1.69
CA LYS A 35 -32.28 -11.45 0.29
C LYS A 35 -31.99 -10.24 -0.61
N THR A 36 -30.93 -10.35 -1.40
CA THR A 36 -30.51 -9.32 -2.35
C THR A 36 -31.61 -9.07 -3.39
N GLY A 37 -31.92 -7.81 -3.69
CA GLY A 37 -32.93 -7.42 -4.66
C GLY A 37 -34.35 -7.22 -4.05
N VAL A 38 -34.52 -7.45 -2.75
CA VAL A 38 -35.75 -7.08 -2.03
C VAL A 38 -35.52 -5.72 -1.37
N SER A 39 -35.95 -4.65 -2.02
CA SER A 39 -35.68 -3.25 -1.59
C SER A 39 -36.20 -2.94 -0.19
N GLU A 40 -37.33 -3.54 0.23
CA GLU A 40 -37.91 -3.36 1.56
C GLU A 40 -37.01 -3.82 2.73
N PHE A 41 -35.94 -4.62 2.42
CA PHE A 41 -35.02 -5.12 3.44
C PHE A 41 -33.83 -4.18 3.68
N TYR A 42 -33.62 -3.20 2.81
CA TYR A 42 -32.48 -2.27 2.82
C TYR A 42 -32.93 -0.83 3.03
N ASP A 43 -31.97 0.07 3.17
CA ASP A 43 -32.17 1.51 3.39
C ASP A 43 -32.99 1.85 4.65
N GLY A 44 -32.89 1.00 5.70
CA GLY A 44 -33.43 1.21 7.02
C GLY A 44 -32.47 1.95 7.96
N ASP A 45 -32.71 1.77 9.29
CA ASP A 45 -31.94 2.42 10.35
C ASP A 45 -31.00 1.44 11.10
N ILE A 46 -31.06 0.12 10.81
CA ILE A 46 -30.32 -0.90 11.53
C ILE A 46 -28.94 -1.07 10.88
N PRO A 47 -27.85 -0.75 11.60
CA PRO A 47 -26.48 -0.95 11.07
C PRO A 47 -26.24 -2.41 10.70
N TRP A 48 -25.76 -2.65 9.47
CA TRP A 48 -25.47 -3.97 8.94
C TRP A 48 -24.05 -4.00 8.38
N LEU A 49 -23.13 -4.51 9.19
CA LEU A 49 -21.71 -4.53 8.89
C LEU A 49 -21.36 -5.58 7.82
N ARG A 50 -20.60 -5.15 6.84
CA ARG A 50 -19.99 -6.01 5.81
C ARG A 50 -18.49 -6.11 6.03
N THR A 51 -17.87 -7.22 5.62
CA THR A 51 -16.44 -7.47 5.83
C THR A 51 -15.53 -6.39 5.26
N GLN A 52 -15.93 -5.69 4.19
CA GLN A 52 -15.15 -4.62 3.58
C GLN A 52 -14.92 -3.42 4.51
N GLU A 53 -15.78 -3.24 5.51
CA GLU A 53 -15.69 -2.18 6.51
C GLU A 53 -14.83 -2.58 7.72
N VAL A 54 -14.43 -3.86 7.82
CA VAL A 54 -13.55 -4.37 8.89
C VAL A 54 -12.09 -4.13 8.50
N ASN A 55 -11.44 -3.20 9.21
CA ASN A 55 -10.08 -2.77 8.87
C ASN A 55 -9.27 -2.30 10.10
N PHE A 56 -9.07 -3.18 11.09
CA PHE A 56 -8.28 -2.92 12.31
C PHE A 56 -8.73 -1.67 13.08
N CYS A 57 -10.04 -1.47 13.19
CA CYS A 57 -10.63 -0.25 13.73
C CYS A 57 -11.82 -0.50 14.65
N ASP A 58 -12.14 0.52 15.43
CA ASP A 58 -13.43 0.65 16.10
C ASP A 58 -14.51 1.05 15.08
N ILE A 59 -15.65 0.36 15.07
CA ILE A 59 -16.74 0.53 14.11
C ILE A 59 -17.93 1.17 14.84
N TRP A 60 -18.23 2.41 14.46
CA TRP A 60 -19.28 3.23 15.09
C TRP A 60 -20.56 3.33 14.26
N ASP A 61 -20.50 3.00 12.98
CA ASP A 61 -21.64 2.97 12.06
C ASP A 61 -21.28 2.09 10.85
N THR A 62 -22.23 1.86 9.95
CA THR A 62 -22.06 1.07 8.73
C THR A 62 -22.56 1.84 7.51
N GLU A 63 -21.92 1.62 6.36
CA GLU A 63 -22.34 2.23 5.09
C GLU A 63 -23.73 1.77 4.66
N VAL A 64 -24.05 0.49 4.89
CA VAL A 64 -25.34 -0.09 4.54
C VAL A 64 -26.13 -0.35 5.81
N LYS A 65 -27.39 0.01 5.77
CA LYS A 65 -28.35 -0.25 6.83
C LYS A 65 -29.48 -1.14 6.30
N ILE A 66 -30.07 -1.94 7.18
CA ILE A 66 -31.19 -2.82 6.86
C ILE A 66 -32.41 -2.45 7.69
N THR A 67 -33.55 -2.92 7.27
CA THR A 67 -34.81 -2.68 7.98
C THR A 67 -35.10 -3.80 9.00
N GLU A 68 -36.07 -3.59 9.90
CA GLU A 68 -36.56 -4.67 10.77
C GLU A 68 -37.08 -5.87 9.97
N SER A 69 -37.73 -5.61 8.81
CA SER A 69 -38.17 -6.65 7.89
C SER A 69 -36.99 -7.44 7.37
N GLY A 70 -35.88 -6.77 7.01
CA GLY A 70 -34.63 -7.41 6.58
C GLY A 70 -34.03 -8.29 7.67
N VAL A 71 -34.04 -7.87 8.94
CA VAL A 71 -33.57 -8.71 10.05
C VAL A 71 -34.46 -9.91 10.24
N LYS A 72 -35.82 -9.72 10.31
CA LYS A 72 -36.81 -10.79 10.56
C LYS A 72 -36.81 -11.86 9.46
N ASN A 73 -36.58 -11.47 8.22
CA ASN A 73 -36.63 -12.35 7.06
C ASN A 73 -35.25 -12.85 6.60
N SER A 74 -34.24 -12.78 7.46
CA SER A 74 -32.90 -13.27 7.17
C SER A 74 -32.27 -13.96 8.39
N SER A 75 -31.03 -14.43 8.22
CA SER A 75 -30.20 -14.93 9.34
C SER A 75 -29.39 -13.82 10.02
N ALA A 76 -29.58 -12.55 9.63
CA ALA A 76 -28.97 -11.43 10.33
C ALA A 76 -29.48 -11.36 11.77
N LYS A 77 -28.52 -11.18 12.70
CA LYS A 77 -28.82 -11.15 14.14
C LYS A 77 -28.10 -9.98 14.78
N TRP A 78 -28.73 -9.38 15.78
CA TRP A 78 -28.11 -8.38 16.61
C TRP A 78 -26.93 -8.96 17.41
N ILE A 79 -25.85 -8.23 17.44
CA ILE A 79 -24.72 -8.42 18.34
C ILE A 79 -24.60 -7.23 19.26
N PRO A 80 -24.23 -7.42 20.54
CA PRO A 80 -24.01 -6.33 21.49
C PRO A 80 -22.77 -5.52 21.09
N LYS A 81 -22.59 -4.35 21.68
CA LYS A 81 -21.36 -3.58 21.55
C LYS A 81 -20.15 -4.36 22.11
N ASN A 82 -18.95 -3.99 21.67
CA ASN A 82 -17.68 -4.55 22.11
C ASN A 82 -17.45 -6.02 21.71
N CYS A 83 -18.17 -6.54 20.71
CA CYS A 83 -17.74 -7.79 20.08
C CYS A 83 -16.48 -7.54 19.26
N VAL A 84 -15.56 -8.50 19.28
CA VAL A 84 -14.44 -8.56 18.35
C VAL A 84 -14.91 -9.24 17.06
N ILE A 85 -14.70 -8.60 15.93
CA ILE A 85 -15.22 -9.07 14.64
C ILE A 85 -14.05 -9.46 13.75
N VAL A 86 -14.09 -10.68 13.21
CA VAL A 86 -13.10 -11.18 12.26
C VAL A 86 -13.72 -11.35 10.90
N ALA A 87 -13.16 -10.70 9.89
CA ALA A 87 -13.56 -10.91 8.50
C ALA A 87 -13.10 -12.27 8.00
N MET A 88 -14.05 -13.12 7.55
CA MET A 88 -13.77 -14.50 7.15
C MET A 88 -13.55 -14.67 5.64
N TYR A 89 -14.11 -13.76 4.81
CA TYR A 89 -14.10 -13.89 3.36
C TYR A 89 -13.71 -12.59 2.67
N GLY A 90 -13.24 -12.70 1.42
CA GLY A 90 -12.97 -11.57 0.54
C GLY A 90 -11.61 -10.91 0.75
N ALA A 91 -11.45 -9.70 0.22
CA ALA A 91 -10.18 -8.95 0.26
C ALA A 91 -9.73 -8.58 1.68
N THR A 92 -10.64 -8.60 2.64
CA THR A 92 -10.39 -8.25 4.05
C THR A 92 -10.23 -9.46 4.96
N VAL A 93 -10.14 -10.68 4.41
CA VAL A 93 -10.00 -11.91 5.21
C VAL A 93 -8.88 -11.79 6.25
N GLY A 94 -9.21 -12.18 7.50
CA GLY A 94 -8.30 -12.09 8.64
C GLY A 94 -8.19 -10.71 9.27
N LYS A 95 -8.81 -9.65 8.72
CA LYS A 95 -8.85 -8.34 9.38
C LYS A 95 -9.82 -8.33 10.55
N ILE A 96 -9.52 -7.49 11.53
CA ILE A 96 -10.20 -7.44 12.83
C ILE A 96 -10.84 -6.08 13.02
N GLY A 97 -12.01 -6.04 13.67
CA GLY A 97 -12.70 -4.81 14.09
C GLY A 97 -13.37 -4.99 15.44
N ILE A 98 -13.82 -3.89 16.04
CA ILE A 98 -14.66 -3.88 17.26
C ILE A 98 -15.89 -3.03 16.97
N ASN A 99 -17.09 -3.57 17.12
CA ASN A 99 -18.28 -2.75 17.05
C ASN A 99 -18.47 -1.95 18.35
N LYS A 100 -18.67 -0.65 18.24
CA LYS A 100 -18.85 0.25 19.40
C LYS A 100 -20.32 0.54 19.71
N ILE A 101 -21.21 0.11 18.84
CA ILE A 101 -22.65 0.15 18.99
C ILE A 101 -23.26 -1.24 18.74
N PRO A 102 -24.43 -1.58 19.27
CA PRO A 102 -25.16 -2.76 18.82
C PRO A 102 -25.44 -2.67 17.31
N MET A 103 -25.21 -3.77 16.59
CA MET A 103 -25.42 -3.83 15.14
C MET A 103 -25.73 -5.24 14.66
N THR A 104 -26.02 -5.38 13.38
CA THR A 104 -26.08 -6.66 12.68
C THR A 104 -24.88 -6.81 11.75
N THR A 105 -24.57 -8.03 11.31
CA THR A 105 -23.44 -8.29 10.41
C THR A 105 -23.85 -9.24 9.29
N ASN A 106 -23.08 -9.26 8.21
CA ASN A 106 -23.25 -10.27 7.18
C ASN A 106 -22.67 -11.64 7.63
N GLN A 107 -22.93 -12.69 6.87
CA GLN A 107 -22.47 -14.06 7.17
C GLN A 107 -20.94 -14.22 7.08
N ALA A 108 -20.24 -13.28 6.47
CA ALA A 108 -18.79 -13.32 6.32
C ALA A 108 -18.04 -12.72 7.52
N CYS A 109 -18.75 -12.23 8.54
CA CYS A 109 -18.21 -11.75 9.80
C CYS A 109 -18.37 -12.83 10.89
N ALA A 110 -17.25 -13.20 11.54
CA ALA A 110 -17.31 -13.91 12.79
C ALA A 110 -17.37 -12.90 13.95
N ASN A 111 -18.44 -12.95 14.72
CA ASN A 111 -18.73 -12.02 15.82
C ASN A 111 -18.43 -12.71 17.14
N ILE A 112 -17.46 -12.21 17.88
CA ILE A 112 -16.93 -12.82 19.11
C ILE A 112 -17.37 -11.95 20.28
N GLN A 113 -18.35 -12.41 21.05
CA GLN A 113 -18.73 -11.83 22.33
C GLN A 113 -17.92 -12.50 23.42
N LEU A 114 -16.92 -11.81 23.96
CA LEU A 114 -16.03 -12.34 24.97
C LEU A 114 -16.70 -12.41 26.35
N ASN A 115 -16.22 -13.33 27.19
CA ASN A 115 -16.49 -13.30 28.63
C ASN A 115 -15.53 -12.29 29.26
N GLU A 116 -16.05 -11.13 29.64
CA GLU A 116 -15.24 -10.02 30.18
C GLU A 116 -14.65 -10.33 31.58
N GLU A 117 -15.10 -11.40 32.26
CA GLU A 117 -14.49 -11.90 33.50
C GLU A 117 -13.18 -12.68 33.24
N VAL A 118 -12.93 -13.08 31.96
CA VAL A 118 -11.76 -13.88 31.57
C VAL A 118 -10.85 -13.07 30.64
N ALA A 119 -11.41 -12.36 29.68
CA ALA A 119 -10.65 -11.70 28.62
C ALA A 119 -11.23 -10.34 28.25
N HIS A 120 -10.39 -9.31 28.36
CA HIS A 120 -10.72 -7.95 27.93
C HIS A 120 -10.80 -7.89 26.40
N TYR A 121 -11.92 -7.40 25.83
CA TYR A 121 -12.15 -7.43 24.38
C TYR A 121 -11.07 -6.68 23.56
N ARG A 122 -10.49 -5.59 24.05
CA ARG A 122 -9.40 -4.88 23.38
C ARG A 122 -8.06 -5.62 23.45
N TYR A 123 -7.81 -6.37 24.53
CA TYR A 123 -6.65 -7.24 24.61
C TYR A 123 -6.69 -8.31 23.50
N VAL A 124 -7.83 -8.98 23.37
CA VAL A 124 -8.04 -9.97 22.30
C VAL A 124 -7.96 -9.33 20.92
N PHE A 125 -8.54 -8.14 20.74
CA PHE A 125 -8.42 -7.36 19.49
C PHE A 125 -6.96 -7.11 19.12
N HIS A 126 -6.17 -6.53 20.00
CA HIS A 126 -4.76 -6.23 19.74
C HIS A 126 -3.95 -7.49 19.47
N PHE A 127 -4.21 -8.57 20.24
CA PHE A 127 -3.56 -9.84 19.98
C PHE A 127 -3.88 -10.38 18.59
N LEU A 128 -5.15 -10.44 18.21
CA LEU A 128 -5.56 -10.91 16.89
C LEU A 128 -4.98 -10.02 15.77
N CYS A 129 -4.89 -8.72 15.96
CA CYS A 129 -4.22 -7.81 15.02
C CYS A 129 -2.73 -8.17 14.83
N SER A 130 -2.01 -8.55 15.91
CA SER A 130 -0.63 -9.01 15.82
C SER A 130 -0.49 -10.33 15.05
N GLN A 131 -1.53 -11.16 15.08
CA GLN A 131 -1.56 -12.47 14.42
C GLN A 131 -2.16 -12.44 13.01
N TYR A 132 -2.39 -11.24 12.42
CA TYR A 132 -3.07 -11.10 11.12
C TYR A 132 -2.50 -11.99 10.02
N THR A 133 -1.18 -12.00 9.83
CA THR A 133 -0.52 -12.83 8.80
C THR A 133 -0.73 -14.31 9.05
N TYR A 134 -0.63 -14.75 10.31
CA TYR A 134 -0.92 -16.12 10.70
C TYR A 134 -2.39 -16.48 10.47
N ILE A 135 -3.33 -15.65 10.93
CA ILE A 135 -4.78 -15.89 10.73
C ILE A 135 -5.11 -16.01 9.26
N LYS A 136 -4.56 -15.13 8.42
CA LYS A 136 -4.74 -15.18 6.98
C LYS A 136 -4.17 -16.47 6.36
N SER A 137 -3.04 -16.99 6.88
CA SER A 137 -2.43 -18.22 6.39
C SER A 137 -3.22 -19.49 6.74
N LEU A 138 -4.15 -19.43 7.70
CA LEU A 138 -5.05 -20.53 8.05
C LEU A 138 -6.16 -20.75 7.02
N GLY A 139 -6.31 -19.82 6.07
CA GLY A 139 -7.30 -19.91 5.01
C GLY A 139 -6.97 -21.03 4.02
N THR A 140 -8.02 -21.67 3.49
CA THR A 140 -7.92 -22.76 2.52
C THR A 140 -8.61 -22.39 1.21
N GLY A 141 -8.14 -22.98 0.10
CA GLY A 141 -8.71 -22.80 -1.23
C GLY A 141 -8.10 -21.59 -2.00
N SER A 142 -8.53 -21.44 -3.25
CA SER A 142 -8.03 -20.42 -4.18
C SER A 142 -8.29 -18.96 -3.74
N GLN A 143 -9.23 -18.74 -2.81
CA GLN A 143 -9.59 -17.41 -2.29
C GLN A 143 -9.12 -17.15 -0.85
N THR A 144 -8.35 -18.06 -0.25
CA THR A 144 -7.77 -17.90 1.11
C THR A 144 -8.84 -17.58 2.17
N ASN A 145 -10.03 -18.18 2.10
CA ASN A 145 -11.10 -17.93 3.07
C ASN A 145 -10.88 -18.73 4.36
N ILE A 146 -11.26 -18.14 5.50
CA ILE A 146 -11.32 -18.81 6.80
C ILE A 146 -12.80 -19.05 7.19
N ASN A 147 -13.04 -19.94 8.14
CA ASN A 147 -14.39 -20.26 8.61
C ASN A 147 -14.52 -20.05 10.13
N ALA A 148 -15.74 -20.13 10.63
CA ALA A 148 -16.02 -19.92 12.05
C ALA A 148 -15.30 -20.92 12.96
N GLN A 149 -15.08 -22.17 12.53
CA GLN A 149 -14.35 -23.15 13.31
C GLN A 149 -12.87 -22.82 13.44
N ILE A 150 -12.27 -22.32 12.36
CA ILE A 150 -10.89 -21.82 12.41
C ILE A 150 -10.79 -20.67 13.43
N VAL A 151 -11.72 -19.71 13.37
CA VAL A 151 -11.75 -18.57 14.31
C VAL A 151 -11.88 -19.06 15.77
N LYS A 152 -12.78 -19.99 16.05
CA LYS A 152 -12.99 -20.57 17.39
C LYS A 152 -11.74 -21.20 17.98
N ASN A 153 -10.94 -21.83 17.13
CA ASN A 153 -9.73 -22.55 17.54
C ASN A 153 -8.49 -21.67 17.68
N ILE A 154 -8.55 -20.38 17.33
CA ILE A 154 -7.42 -19.45 17.52
C ILE A 154 -7.14 -19.35 19.02
N LYS A 155 -5.90 -19.63 19.40
CA LYS A 155 -5.48 -19.60 20.80
C LYS A 155 -5.04 -18.20 21.21
N ILE A 156 -5.55 -17.76 22.36
CA ILE A 156 -5.24 -16.48 23.01
C ILE A 156 -4.46 -16.74 24.29
N PRO A 157 -3.34 -16.07 24.53
CA PRO A 157 -2.57 -16.21 25.78
C PRO A 157 -3.29 -15.46 26.92
N ILE A 158 -3.70 -16.18 27.94
CA ILE A 158 -4.33 -15.61 29.14
C ILE A 158 -3.30 -15.60 30.26
N PRO A 159 -2.88 -14.42 30.76
CA PRO A 159 -1.93 -14.30 31.84
C PRO A 159 -2.59 -14.74 33.19
N CYS A 160 -1.81 -15.30 34.11
CA CYS A 160 -2.24 -15.69 35.46
C CYS A 160 -3.59 -16.42 35.46
N PRO A 161 -3.72 -17.60 34.82
CA PRO A 161 -5.00 -18.30 34.64
C PRO A 161 -5.72 -18.60 35.94
N ASP A 162 -4.99 -18.81 37.01
CA ASP A 162 -5.52 -19.12 38.35
C ASP A 162 -5.91 -17.85 39.16
N ASN A 163 -5.66 -16.67 38.64
CA ASN A 163 -6.00 -15.39 39.27
C ASN A 163 -6.64 -14.42 38.30
N PRO A 164 -7.97 -14.48 38.09
CA PRO A 164 -8.67 -13.66 37.13
C PRO A 164 -8.49 -12.16 37.34
N GLU A 165 -8.45 -11.67 38.57
CA GLU A 165 -8.27 -10.25 38.88
C GLU A 165 -6.89 -9.76 38.41
N LYS A 166 -5.82 -10.49 38.73
CA LYS A 166 -4.46 -10.20 38.28
C LYS A 166 -4.36 -10.32 36.75
N SER A 167 -5.01 -11.33 36.16
CA SER A 167 -5.08 -11.53 34.73
C SER A 167 -5.65 -10.29 34.01
N LEU A 168 -6.83 -9.84 34.42
CA LEU A 168 -7.49 -8.67 33.82
C LEU A 168 -6.73 -7.36 34.04
N ALA A 169 -6.02 -7.23 35.19
CA ALA A 169 -5.16 -6.07 35.44
C ALA A 169 -3.99 -6.02 34.45
N ILE A 170 -3.33 -7.15 34.17
CA ILE A 170 -2.24 -7.24 33.18
C ILE A 170 -2.78 -6.99 31.78
N GLN A 171 -3.89 -7.60 31.38
CA GLN A 171 -4.54 -7.38 30.09
C GLN A 171 -4.88 -5.90 29.90
N SER A 172 -5.47 -5.26 30.92
CA SER A 172 -5.84 -3.83 30.87
C SER A 172 -4.62 -2.91 30.73
N GLU A 173 -3.50 -3.25 31.37
CA GLU A 173 -2.27 -2.46 31.25
C GLU A 173 -1.65 -2.61 29.85
N ILE A 174 -1.64 -3.81 29.28
CA ILE A 174 -1.22 -4.04 27.88
C ILE A 174 -2.12 -3.23 26.94
N VAL A 175 -3.43 -3.24 27.13
CA VAL A 175 -4.38 -2.45 26.34
C VAL A 175 -4.07 -0.96 26.46
N ARG A 176 -3.87 -0.45 27.68
CA ARG A 176 -3.55 0.96 27.93
C ARG A 176 -2.31 1.42 27.16
N ILE A 177 -1.28 0.59 27.14
CA ILE A 177 -0.03 0.86 26.41
C ILE A 177 -0.30 0.85 24.90
N LEU A 178 -0.92 -0.22 24.38
CA LEU A 178 -1.17 -0.37 22.95
C LEU A 178 -2.13 0.69 22.39
N ASP A 179 -3.16 1.07 23.14
CA ASP A 179 -4.08 2.13 22.73
C ASP A 179 -3.37 3.48 22.62
N LYS A 180 -2.48 3.81 23.58
CA LYS A 180 -1.65 5.02 23.49
C LYS A 180 -0.71 4.99 22.28
N PHE A 181 -0.03 3.86 22.04
CA PHE A 181 0.83 3.72 20.86
C PHE A 181 0.04 3.82 19.56
N THR A 182 -1.14 3.22 19.50
CA THR A 182 -2.02 3.30 18.33
C THR A 182 -2.43 4.74 18.05
N ALA A 183 -2.89 5.46 19.09
CA ALA A 183 -3.29 6.87 18.97
C ALA A 183 -2.10 7.75 18.52
N LEU A 184 -0.95 7.61 19.17
CA LEU A 184 0.25 8.38 18.84
C LEU A 184 0.75 8.09 17.41
N THR A 185 0.76 6.82 17.02
CA THR A 185 1.19 6.44 15.65
C THR A 185 0.22 6.98 14.60
N ALA A 186 -1.08 6.95 14.87
CA ALA A 186 -2.09 7.50 13.97
C ALA A 186 -1.93 9.03 13.83
N GLU A 187 -1.74 9.77 14.93
CA GLU A 187 -1.51 11.21 14.93
C GLU A 187 -0.23 11.57 14.14
N LEU A 188 0.91 10.96 14.48
CA LEU A 188 2.18 11.20 13.78
C LEU A 188 2.10 10.86 12.29
N THR A 189 1.42 9.76 11.93
CA THR A 189 1.25 9.36 10.53
C THR A 189 0.37 10.37 9.78
N ALA A 190 -0.68 10.89 10.43
CA ALA A 190 -1.54 11.92 9.85
C ALA A 190 -0.78 13.24 9.63
N GLU A 191 0.02 13.68 10.60
CA GLU A 191 0.86 14.90 10.49
C GLU A 191 1.90 14.75 9.38
N LEU A 192 2.64 13.64 9.35
CA LEU A 192 3.63 13.37 8.30
C LEU A 192 3.00 13.29 6.91
N THR A 193 1.79 12.73 6.81
CA THR A 193 1.04 12.67 5.54
C THR A 193 0.57 14.05 5.10
N ALA A 194 0.11 14.89 6.01
CA ALA A 194 -0.25 16.27 5.73
C ALA A 194 0.97 17.09 5.27
N GLU A 195 2.10 16.94 5.97
CA GLU A 195 3.38 17.56 5.59
C GLU A 195 3.83 17.09 4.20
N LEU A 196 3.79 15.78 3.91
CA LEU A 196 4.11 15.23 2.60
C LEU A 196 3.26 15.85 1.50
N ASN A 197 1.95 15.98 1.72
CA ASN A 197 1.05 16.59 0.75
C ASN A 197 1.34 18.08 0.54
N MET A 198 1.67 18.81 1.60
CA MET A 198 2.08 20.20 1.51
C MET A 198 3.41 20.34 0.74
N ARG A 199 4.41 19.51 1.03
CA ARG A 199 5.70 19.51 0.34
C ARG A 199 5.58 19.15 -1.14
N LYS A 200 4.68 18.21 -1.50
CA LYS A 200 4.38 17.90 -2.91
C LYS A 200 3.77 19.11 -3.64
N LYS A 201 2.89 19.87 -3.00
CA LYS A 201 2.35 21.12 -3.57
C LYS A 201 3.45 22.18 -3.76
N GLN A 202 4.31 22.36 -2.76
CA GLN A 202 5.46 23.26 -2.86
C GLN A 202 6.43 22.84 -3.97
N TYR A 203 6.77 21.55 -4.05
CA TYR A 203 7.60 21.01 -5.12
C TYR A 203 7.04 21.35 -6.50
N ASN A 204 5.75 21.07 -6.75
CA ASN A 204 5.12 21.37 -8.04
C ASN A 204 5.16 22.86 -8.33
N TYR A 205 4.86 23.73 -7.36
CA TYR A 205 4.92 25.17 -7.52
C TYR A 205 6.32 25.66 -7.90
N TYR A 206 7.35 25.30 -7.10
CA TYR A 206 8.71 25.73 -7.37
C TYR A 206 9.28 25.12 -8.64
N ARG A 207 8.96 23.86 -8.93
CA ARG A 207 9.35 23.21 -10.18
C ARG A 207 8.82 24.01 -11.38
N ASP A 208 7.55 24.33 -11.38
CA ASP A 208 6.92 25.05 -12.49
C ASP A 208 7.46 26.48 -12.61
N GLN A 209 7.78 27.15 -11.50
CA GLN A 209 8.44 28.47 -11.51
C GLN A 209 9.88 28.40 -12.03
N LEU A 210 10.70 27.49 -11.52
CA LEU A 210 12.11 27.34 -11.89
C LEU A 210 12.31 26.86 -13.34
N LEU A 211 11.33 26.15 -13.89
CA LEU A 211 11.35 25.64 -15.27
C LEU A 211 10.56 26.52 -16.25
N SER A 212 10.11 27.71 -15.82
CA SER A 212 9.40 28.66 -16.64
C SER A 212 10.36 29.80 -17.08
N PHE A 213 10.54 29.95 -18.40
CA PHE A 213 11.38 30.98 -18.98
C PHE A 213 10.57 31.72 -20.03
N LYS A 214 10.86 33.01 -20.19
CA LYS A 214 10.29 33.82 -21.27
C LYS A 214 11.05 33.59 -22.58
N GLU A 215 10.36 33.82 -23.67
CA GLU A 215 10.99 33.78 -25.00
C GLU A 215 12.12 34.81 -25.09
N GLY A 216 13.31 34.37 -25.53
CA GLY A 216 14.51 35.21 -25.59
C GLY A 216 15.40 35.19 -24.35
N GLU A 217 14.96 34.66 -23.20
CA GLU A 217 15.80 34.53 -22.00
C GLU A 217 16.76 33.35 -22.09
N VAL A 218 16.36 32.28 -22.76
CA VAL A 218 17.15 31.04 -22.90
C VAL A 218 16.98 30.46 -24.31
N GLU A 219 17.85 29.53 -24.66
CA GLU A 219 17.70 28.76 -25.90
C GLU A 219 16.52 27.79 -25.79
N TRP A 220 15.70 27.69 -26.82
CA TRP A 220 14.60 26.72 -26.92
C TRP A 220 14.98 25.61 -27.88
N LYS A 221 15.00 24.38 -27.41
CA LYS A 221 15.30 23.17 -28.19
C LYS A 221 14.07 22.26 -28.26
N THR A 222 13.93 21.55 -29.34
CA THR A 222 12.93 20.50 -29.45
C THR A 222 13.39 19.25 -28.68
N LEU A 223 12.45 18.44 -28.18
CA LEU A 223 12.80 17.17 -27.52
C LEU A 223 13.59 16.24 -28.44
N GLY A 224 13.45 16.36 -29.76
CA GLY A 224 14.26 15.60 -30.72
C GLY A 224 15.74 16.01 -30.73
N GLU A 225 16.03 17.30 -30.46
CA GLU A 225 17.37 17.90 -30.50
C GLU A 225 18.14 17.80 -29.20
N ILE A 226 17.50 17.46 -28.07
CA ILE A 226 18.17 17.47 -26.77
C ILE A 226 19.12 16.28 -26.54
N GLY A 227 19.00 15.21 -27.34
CA GLY A 227 19.77 14.00 -27.10
C GLY A 227 19.44 12.87 -28.06
N LYS A 228 20.04 11.70 -27.77
CA LYS A 228 19.80 10.48 -28.53
C LYS A 228 18.59 9.73 -27.98
N TRP A 229 17.64 9.43 -28.84
CA TRP A 229 16.43 8.70 -28.52
C TRP A 229 16.52 7.22 -28.87
N TYR A 230 15.99 6.38 -27.98
CA TYR A 230 15.89 4.94 -28.11
C TYR A 230 14.42 4.53 -28.13
N GLY A 231 14.05 3.62 -29.03
CA GLY A 231 12.77 2.93 -29.00
C GLY A 231 12.90 1.59 -28.31
N GLY A 232 11.85 1.16 -27.65
CA GLY A 232 11.77 -0.17 -27.07
C GLY A 232 11.38 -1.24 -28.10
N GLY A 233 11.54 -2.50 -27.71
CA GLY A 233 11.17 -3.69 -28.47
C GLY A 233 10.81 -4.83 -27.55
N THR A 234 10.09 -5.83 -28.09
CA THR A 234 9.72 -7.03 -27.32
C THR A 234 10.36 -8.24 -27.98
N PRO A 235 11.27 -8.95 -27.29
CA PRO A 235 11.74 -10.25 -27.75
C PRO A 235 10.59 -11.23 -27.88
N SER A 236 10.73 -12.23 -28.76
CA SER A 236 9.71 -13.25 -28.96
C SER A 236 9.37 -13.94 -27.63
N LYS A 237 8.10 -13.87 -27.22
CA LYS A 237 7.63 -14.53 -25.99
C LYS A 237 7.60 -16.05 -26.10
N ASN A 238 7.61 -16.58 -27.32
CA ASN A 238 7.63 -18.03 -27.58
C ASN A 238 9.05 -18.63 -27.42
N LYS A 239 10.07 -17.82 -27.32
CA LYS A 239 11.45 -18.25 -27.09
C LYS A 239 11.76 -18.12 -25.60
N ILE A 240 11.63 -19.22 -24.87
CA ILE A 240 11.82 -19.29 -23.41
C ILE A 240 13.23 -18.86 -23.05
N GLU A 241 14.23 -19.23 -23.88
CA GLU A 241 15.64 -18.85 -23.72
C GLU A 241 15.90 -17.35 -23.71
N PHE A 242 14.96 -16.52 -24.16
CA PHE A 242 15.08 -15.06 -24.09
C PHE A 242 14.67 -14.47 -22.75
N TRP A 243 13.91 -15.21 -21.95
CA TRP A 243 13.30 -14.74 -20.71
C TRP A 243 13.79 -15.49 -19.47
N GLU A 244 14.05 -16.79 -19.61
CA GLU A 244 14.49 -17.63 -18.49
C GLU A 244 15.93 -17.28 -18.10
N ASN A 245 16.17 -17.08 -16.79
CA ASN A 245 17.44 -16.66 -16.21
C ASN A 245 17.99 -15.34 -16.81
N GLY A 246 17.13 -14.45 -17.28
CA GLY A 246 17.50 -13.11 -17.74
C GLY A 246 18.11 -12.28 -16.63
N SER A 247 19.13 -11.49 -16.96
CA SER A 247 19.81 -10.58 -16.03
C SER A 247 19.64 -9.11 -16.40
N ILE A 248 19.13 -8.81 -17.60
CA ILE A 248 18.96 -7.46 -18.11
C ILE A 248 17.50 -7.04 -17.87
N PRO A 249 17.23 -5.96 -17.11
CA PRO A 249 15.87 -5.48 -16.89
C PRO A 249 15.19 -5.14 -18.22
N TRP A 250 13.96 -5.62 -18.41
CA TRP A 250 13.11 -5.28 -19.55
C TRP A 250 11.93 -4.42 -19.07
N ILE A 251 12.14 -3.10 -19.11
CA ILE A 251 11.26 -2.10 -18.52
C ILE A 251 10.02 -1.90 -19.39
N SER A 252 8.86 -1.91 -18.75
CA SER A 252 7.54 -1.73 -19.32
C SER A 252 6.75 -0.63 -18.60
N PRO A 253 5.56 -0.24 -19.06
CA PRO A 253 4.72 0.72 -18.34
C PRO A 253 4.37 0.33 -16.90
N LYS A 254 4.40 -0.95 -16.53
CA LYS A 254 4.16 -1.42 -15.16
C LYS A 254 5.24 -0.94 -14.18
N ASP A 255 6.48 -0.83 -14.64
CA ASP A 255 7.64 -0.45 -13.84
C ASP A 255 7.72 1.06 -13.58
N MET A 256 6.90 1.85 -14.27
CA MET A 256 6.93 3.33 -14.28
C MET A 256 6.17 4.00 -13.12
N GLY A 257 5.88 3.26 -12.05
CA GLY A 257 5.26 3.79 -10.83
C GLY A 257 6.20 4.54 -9.89
N ARG A 258 7.49 4.58 -10.20
CA ARG A 258 8.57 5.21 -9.40
C ARG A 258 9.39 6.18 -10.24
N THR A 259 10.00 7.15 -9.56
CA THR A 259 10.84 8.18 -10.19
C THR A 259 12.20 7.64 -10.65
N LEU A 260 12.73 6.65 -9.93
CA LEU A 260 13.98 5.96 -10.23
C LEU A 260 13.70 4.48 -10.51
N VAL A 261 14.17 3.96 -11.64
CA VAL A 261 14.01 2.56 -12.03
C VAL A 261 15.41 1.92 -12.15
N ASP A 262 15.66 0.97 -11.26
CA ASP A 262 16.90 0.19 -11.16
C ASP A 262 16.67 -1.32 -11.33
N SER A 263 15.42 -1.73 -11.44
CA SER A 263 14.96 -3.12 -11.56
C SER A 263 13.65 -3.16 -12.34
N SER A 264 13.25 -4.32 -12.82
CA SER A 264 11.97 -4.57 -13.51
C SER A 264 11.32 -5.85 -12.98
N GLU A 265 10.03 -6.03 -13.23
CA GLU A 265 9.36 -7.31 -12.99
C GLU A 265 9.84 -8.39 -13.97
N ASP A 266 10.16 -7.98 -15.21
CA ASP A 266 10.58 -8.87 -16.28
C ASP A 266 12.07 -8.64 -16.63
N TYR A 267 12.80 -9.72 -16.88
CA TYR A 267 14.20 -9.69 -17.28
C TYR A 267 14.40 -10.48 -18.57
N ILE A 268 15.40 -10.10 -19.35
CA ILE A 268 15.79 -10.81 -20.58
C ILE A 268 17.27 -11.17 -20.59
N THR A 269 17.64 -12.11 -21.44
CA THR A 269 19.01 -12.54 -21.62
C THR A 269 19.77 -11.65 -22.60
N GLU A 270 21.11 -11.73 -22.61
CA GLU A 270 21.95 -11.05 -23.62
C GLU A 270 21.60 -11.54 -25.02
N GLU A 271 21.29 -12.83 -25.19
CA GLU A 271 20.89 -13.41 -26.46
C GLU A 271 19.60 -12.78 -27.00
N ALA A 272 18.64 -12.49 -26.11
CA ALA A 272 17.43 -11.77 -26.49
C ALA A 272 17.74 -10.38 -27.03
N VAL A 273 18.71 -9.66 -26.46
CA VAL A 273 19.14 -8.35 -26.97
C VAL A 273 19.79 -8.46 -28.34
N LEU A 274 20.62 -9.49 -28.56
CA LEU A 274 21.32 -9.71 -29.83
C LEU A 274 20.40 -10.16 -30.97
N GLN A 275 19.38 -10.97 -30.66
CA GLN A 275 18.54 -11.63 -31.66
C GLN A 275 17.15 -10.95 -31.82
N SER A 276 16.87 -9.84 -31.15
CA SER A 276 15.60 -9.14 -31.26
C SER A 276 15.74 -7.67 -31.68
N SER A 277 14.63 -6.98 -31.82
CA SER A 277 14.62 -5.52 -32.10
C SER A 277 14.87 -4.67 -30.85
N THR A 278 14.91 -5.28 -29.67
CA THR A 278 15.18 -4.54 -28.43
C THR A 278 16.63 -4.06 -28.38
N LYS A 279 16.85 -2.94 -27.71
CA LYS A 279 18.19 -2.34 -27.62
C LYS A 279 18.53 -2.08 -26.16
N LEU A 280 19.78 -2.37 -25.80
CA LEU A 280 20.31 -1.98 -24.51
C LEU A 280 20.44 -0.45 -24.47
N ILE A 281 19.81 0.17 -23.50
CA ILE A 281 19.95 1.60 -23.20
C ILE A 281 20.91 1.76 -22.01
N PRO A 282 21.77 2.77 -22.02
CA PRO A 282 22.70 2.99 -20.92
C PRO A 282 21.99 3.52 -19.67
N ALA A 283 22.63 3.34 -18.53
CA ALA A 283 22.21 3.98 -17.28
C ALA A 283 22.12 5.51 -17.44
N ASN A 284 21.37 6.16 -16.58
CA ASN A 284 21.06 7.59 -16.61
C ASN A 284 20.31 8.04 -17.87
N SER A 285 19.54 7.14 -18.49
CA SER A 285 18.54 7.49 -19.50
C SER A 285 17.23 7.95 -18.84
N ILE A 286 16.45 8.76 -19.53
CA ILE A 286 15.09 9.13 -19.11
C ILE A 286 14.11 8.33 -19.96
N ALA A 287 13.37 7.42 -19.35
CA ALA A 287 12.31 6.66 -20.02
C ALA A 287 10.96 7.35 -19.88
N ILE A 288 10.15 7.24 -20.92
CA ILE A 288 8.76 7.72 -20.98
C ILE A 288 7.85 6.64 -21.56
N VAL A 289 6.62 6.58 -21.09
CA VAL A 289 5.57 5.75 -21.66
C VAL A 289 5.01 6.44 -22.90
N VAL A 290 4.96 5.74 -24.04
CA VAL A 290 4.42 6.29 -25.30
C VAL A 290 3.14 5.60 -25.76
N ARG A 291 2.74 4.50 -25.11
CA ARG A 291 1.49 3.79 -25.37
C ARG A 291 1.01 3.06 -24.11
N SER A 292 -0.10 3.48 -23.55
CA SER A 292 -0.78 2.86 -22.41
C SER A 292 -2.06 3.65 -22.10
N SER A 293 -3.06 3.03 -21.47
CA SER A 293 -4.24 3.71 -20.93
C SER A 293 -3.91 4.79 -19.88
N ILE A 294 -2.76 4.71 -19.21
CA ILE A 294 -2.31 5.71 -18.23
C ILE A 294 -2.12 7.10 -18.88
N LEU A 295 -1.83 7.14 -20.19
CA LEU A 295 -1.68 8.39 -20.98
C LEU A 295 -2.99 9.17 -21.11
N ASP A 296 -4.11 8.63 -20.69
CA ASP A 296 -5.35 9.39 -20.57
C ASP A 296 -5.31 10.41 -19.41
N LYS A 297 -4.42 10.20 -18.45
CA LYS A 297 -4.31 11.00 -17.21
C LYS A 297 -2.96 11.69 -17.06
N VAL A 298 -1.85 11.00 -17.36
CA VAL A 298 -0.49 11.47 -17.05
C VAL A 298 0.51 10.91 -18.05
N LEU A 299 1.65 11.61 -18.23
CA LEU A 299 2.82 11.14 -18.95
C LEU A 299 3.84 10.55 -17.95
N PRO A 300 3.89 9.22 -17.73
CA PRO A 300 4.87 8.63 -16.84
C PRO A 300 6.27 8.79 -17.40
N SER A 301 7.18 9.28 -16.55
CA SER A 301 8.61 9.39 -16.86
C SER A 301 9.43 8.95 -15.65
N ALA A 302 10.59 8.33 -15.89
CA ALA A 302 11.50 7.87 -14.85
C ALA A 302 12.95 7.91 -15.29
N LEU A 303 13.87 8.06 -14.33
CA LEU A 303 15.30 7.89 -14.51
C LEU A 303 15.67 6.42 -14.42
N ILE A 304 16.33 5.90 -15.45
CA ILE A 304 16.82 4.53 -15.50
C ILE A 304 18.26 4.51 -14.92
N LYS A 305 18.45 3.80 -13.81
CA LYS A 305 19.71 3.82 -13.04
C LYS A 305 20.72 2.76 -13.45
N VAL A 306 20.28 1.73 -14.16
CA VAL A 306 21.10 0.62 -14.62
C VAL A 306 20.98 0.46 -16.13
N PRO A 307 21.94 -0.15 -16.83
CA PRO A 307 21.72 -0.54 -18.22
C PRO A 307 20.49 -1.46 -18.31
N ALA A 308 19.57 -1.13 -19.21
CA ALA A 308 18.29 -1.82 -19.31
C ALA A 308 17.77 -1.87 -20.75
N THR A 309 16.71 -2.60 -20.98
CA THR A 309 15.97 -2.62 -22.24
C THR A 309 14.54 -2.14 -22.01
N LEU A 310 13.85 -1.72 -23.06
CA LEU A 310 12.49 -1.21 -22.98
C LEU A 310 11.54 -2.06 -23.84
N ASN A 311 10.29 -2.18 -23.43
CA ASN A 311 9.27 -2.71 -24.31
C ASN A 311 8.89 -1.70 -25.41
N GLN A 312 8.13 -2.14 -26.43
CA GLN A 312 7.72 -1.30 -27.56
C GLN A 312 6.82 -0.09 -27.21
N ASP A 313 6.23 -0.09 -26.00
CA ASP A 313 5.35 0.97 -25.52
C ASP A 313 6.10 2.09 -24.79
N MET A 314 7.44 2.02 -24.82
CA MET A 314 8.36 2.92 -24.15
C MET A 314 9.33 3.57 -25.13
N LYS A 315 9.81 4.76 -24.75
CA LYS A 315 10.99 5.40 -25.35
C LYS A 315 11.92 5.91 -24.26
N ALA A 316 13.20 6.01 -24.56
CA ALA A 316 14.14 6.70 -23.68
C ALA A 316 15.00 7.71 -24.43
N VAL A 317 15.45 8.74 -23.70
CA VAL A 317 16.40 9.74 -24.19
C VAL A 317 17.62 9.82 -23.28
N ILE A 318 18.79 9.97 -23.90
CA ILE A 318 20.03 10.40 -23.27
C ILE A 318 20.35 11.78 -23.80
N PRO A 319 20.29 12.82 -22.96
CA PRO A 319 20.68 14.17 -23.36
C PRO A 319 22.13 14.26 -23.80
N HIS A 320 22.44 15.25 -24.64
CA HIS A 320 23.81 15.62 -25.01
C HIS A 320 24.59 16.14 -23.81
N GLU A 321 25.93 16.12 -23.87
CA GLU A 321 26.84 16.45 -22.75
C GLU A 321 26.62 17.83 -22.10
N ASN A 322 26.12 18.80 -22.87
CA ASN A 322 25.82 20.16 -22.38
C ASN A 322 24.42 20.30 -21.74
N ILE A 323 23.68 19.19 -21.60
CA ILE A 323 22.32 19.18 -21.03
C ILE A 323 22.27 18.13 -19.90
N LEU A 324 21.95 18.58 -18.68
CA LEU A 324 21.85 17.69 -17.52
C LEU A 324 20.65 16.75 -17.63
N VAL A 325 20.91 15.47 -17.43
CA VAL A 325 19.86 14.43 -17.47
C VAL A 325 18.73 14.75 -16.48
N LYS A 326 19.07 15.12 -15.27
CA LYS A 326 18.07 15.46 -14.23
C LYS A 326 17.28 16.74 -14.57
N TYR A 327 17.90 17.72 -15.26
CA TYR A 327 17.18 18.89 -15.74
C TYR A 327 16.07 18.48 -16.71
N ILE A 328 16.37 17.64 -17.70
CA ILE A 328 15.39 17.12 -18.64
C ILE A 328 14.34 16.24 -17.96
N TYR A 329 14.74 15.44 -16.97
CA TYR A 329 13.80 14.65 -16.18
C TYR A 329 12.75 15.55 -15.49
N HIS A 330 13.17 16.58 -14.77
CA HIS A 330 12.27 17.55 -14.14
C HIS A 330 11.43 18.32 -15.16
N MET A 331 12.02 18.68 -16.29
CA MET A 331 11.33 19.39 -17.39
C MET A 331 10.21 18.54 -18.00
N ILE A 332 10.47 17.26 -18.30
CA ILE A 332 9.45 16.33 -18.82
C ILE A 332 8.34 16.14 -17.78
N GLY A 333 8.69 16.00 -16.49
CA GLY A 333 7.73 15.90 -15.40
C GLY A 333 6.84 17.15 -15.26
N SER A 334 7.41 18.36 -15.38
CA SER A 334 6.66 19.62 -15.34
C SER A 334 5.76 19.81 -16.57
N ARG A 335 6.27 19.48 -17.75
CA ARG A 335 5.56 19.69 -19.03
C ARG A 335 4.75 18.47 -19.49
N GLY A 336 4.63 17.44 -18.67
CA GLY A 336 3.96 16.18 -19.06
C GLY A 336 2.55 16.38 -19.62
N SER A 337 1.73 17.23 -18.99
CA SER A 337 0.39 17.55 -19.47
C SER A 337 0.38 18.30 -20.80
N ASP A 338 1.33 19.21 -21.00
CA ASP A 338 1.46 19.97 -22.25
C ASP A 338 1.94 19.09 -23.39
N ILE A 339 2.91 18.18 -23.11
CA ILE A 339 3.40 17.18 -24.06
C ILE A 339 2.26 16.24 -24.46
N LEU A 340 1.45 15.76 -23.50
CA LEU A 340 0.29 14.94 -23.81
C LEU A 340 -0.71 15.68 -24.69
N ARG A 341 -1.06 16.92 -24.34
CA ARG A 341 -1.99 17.73 -25.12
C ARG A 341 -1.51 17.94 -26.56
N ALA A 342 -0.20 18.18 -26.76
CA ALA A 342 0.39 18.42 -28.06
C ALA A 342 0.58 17.13 -28.89
N ALA A 343 0.95 16.02 -28.25
CA ALA A 343 1.45 14.83 -28.94
C ALA A 343 0.54 13.60 -28.86
N LYS A 344 -0.53 13.60 -28.05
CA LYS A 344 -1.48 12.47 -27.96
C LYS A 344 -2.13 12.23 -29.32
N LYS A 345 -2.17 10.97 -29.76
CA LYS A 345 -2.89 10.57 -30.97
C LYS A 345 -4.40 10.54 -30.71
N THR A 346 -5.15 10.98 -31.68
CA THR A 346 -6.61 10.85 -31.73
C THR A 346 -6.98 9.53 -32.42
N GLY A 347 -7.84 8.74 -31.75
CA GLY A 347 -8.29 7.42 -32.25
C GLY A 347 -7.35 6.27 -31.87
N GLY A 348 -7.92 5.09 -31.73
CA GLY A 348 -7.22 3.88 -31.30
C GLY A 348 -7.78 3.33 -29.99
N SER A 349 -7.66 2.01 -29.78
CA SER A 349 -8.16 1.31 -28.58
C SER A 349 -7.34 1.62 -27.30
N VAL A 350 -6.11 2.09 -27.46
CA VAL A 350 -5.19 2.43 -26.36
C VAL A 350 -4.54 3.79 -26.65
N ALA A 351 -4.51 4.67 -25.66
CA ALA A 351 -3.88 5.98 -25.77
C ALA A 351 -2.40 5.85 -26.13
N SER A 352 -1.96 6.67 -27.08
CA SER A 352 -0.57 6.66 -27.57
C SER A 352 -0.10 8.06 -27.97
N ILE A 353 1.22 8.22 -28.04
CA ILE A 353 1.90 9.47 -28.40
C ILE A 353 2.39 9.41 -29.85
N ASP A 354 2.18 10.46 -30.59
CA ASP A 354 2.80 10.66 -31.90
C ASP A 354 4.26 11.08 -31.74
N SER A 355 5.17 10.24 -32.24
CA SER A 355 6.61 10.48 -32.08
C SER A 355 7.11 11.77 -32.77
N LYS A 356 6.51 12.15 -33.91
CA LYS A 356 6.91 13.39 -34.62
C LYS A 356 6.52 14.62 -33.80
N LYS A 357 5.30 14.63 -33.27
CA LYS A 357 4.81 15.69 -32.39
C LYS A 357 5.58 15.74 -31.06
N LEU A 358 5.89 14.59 -30.47
CA LEU A 358 6.74 14.51 -29.28
C LEU A 358 8.11 15.15 -29.54
N PHE A 359 8.78 14.75 -30.61
CA PHE A 359 10.11 15.25 -30.92
C PHE A 359 10.13 16.72 -31.33
N SER A 360 9.04 17.27 -31.85
CA SER A 360 8.93 18.68 -32.15
C SER A 360 8.51 19.59 -31.00
N PHE A 361 8.18 19.00 -29.84
CA PHE A 361 7.81 19.76 -28.64
C PHE A 361 9.03 20.52 -28.11
N LYS A 362 8.86 21.85 -27.95
CA LYS A 362 9.96 22.75 -27.52
C LYS A 362 10.00 22.89 -26.01
N ILE A 363 11.20 22.88 -25.47
CA ILE A 363 11.51 23.10 -24.05
C ILE A 363 12.62 24.15 -23.93
N PRO A 364 12.63 24.94 -22.84
CA PRO A 364 13.71 25.90 -22.58
C PRO A 364 14.95 25.12 -22.08
N VAL A 365 16.13 25.52 -22.53
CA VAL A 365 17.42 24.95 -22.15
C VAL A 365 18.36 26.09 -21.75
N PRO A 366 18.42 26.49 -20.47
CA PRO A 366 19.35 27.50 -20.00
C PRO A 366 20.80 27.01 -20.03
N ASN A 367 21.76 27.88 -19.74
CA ASN A 367 23.16 27.48 -19.60
C ASN A 367 23.33 26.42 -18.50
N ILE A 368 24.46 25.68 -18.55
CA ILE A 368 24.70 24.52 -17.66
C ILE A 368 24.68 24.90 -16.17
N ASN A 369 25.13 26.06 -15.78
CA ASN A 369 25.16 26.52 -14.40
C ASN A 369 23.73 26.72 -13.86
N GLU A 370 22.84 27.29 -14.67
CA GLU A 370 21.45 27.47 -14.30
C GLU A 370 20.70 26.14 -14.26
N GLN A 371 20.98 25.21 -15.18
CA GLN A 371 20.47 23.85 -15.10
C GLN A 371 20.88 23.19 -13.79
N GLN A 372 22.14 23.31 -13.37
CA GLN A 372 22.67 22.73 -12.15
C GLN A 372 21.98 23.33 -10.91
N ARG A 373 21.85 24.66 -10.84
CA ARG A 373 21.14 25.36 -9.77
C ARG A 373 19.70 24.86 -9.62
N ILE A 374 18.98 24.70 -10.73
CA ILE A 374 17.60 24.21 -10.75
C ILE A 374 17.55 22.77 -10.25
N VAL A 375 18.42 21.89 -10.76
CA VAL A 375 18.49 20.49 -10.35
C VAL A 375 18.78 20.33 -8.87
N GLU A 376 19.74 21.08 -8.31
CA GLU A 376 20.08 21.02 -6.88
C GLU A 376 18.89 21.38 -5.98
N ILE A 377 18.06 22.35 -6.39
CA ILE A 377 16.86 22.71 -5.66
C ILE A 377 15.80 21.62 -5.77
N LEU A 378 15.51 21.16 -6.99
CA LEU A 378 14.43 20.21 -7.26
C LEU A 378 14.74 18.81 -6.71
N ASP A 379 16.00 18.38 -6.75
CA ASP A 379 16.41 17.09 -6.19
C ASP A 379 16.19 17.01 -4.67
N LYS A 380 16.37 18.12 -3.94
CA LYS A 380 16.07 18.16 -2.50
C LYS A 380 14.59 17.93 -2.22
N PHE A 381 13.71 18.53 -3.02
CA PHE A 381 12.29 18.30 -2.91
C PHE A 381 11.90 16.90 -3.34
N ASP A 382 12.49 16.37 -4.40
CA ASP A 382 12.22 15.02 -4.90
C ASP A 382 12.61 13.97 -3.85
N THR A 383 13.79 14.08 -3.26
CA THR A 383 14.23 13.23 -2.15
C THR A 383 13.25 13.30 -0.97
N LEU A 384 12.86 14.51 -0.55
CA LEU A 384 11.96 14.68 0.60
C LEU A 384 10.57 14.06 0.35
N THR A 385 10.07 14.12 -0.87
CA THR A 385 8.67 13.78 -1.18
C THR A 385 8.45 12.43 -1.84
N ASN A 386 9.46 11.88 -2.51
CA ASN A 386 9.31 10.67 -3.34
C ASN A 386 10.28 9.54 -3.00
N SER A 387 11.35 9.81 -2.23
CA SER A 387 12.29 8.76 -1.86
C SER A 387 11.65 7.77 -0.89
N ILE A 388 11.85 6.46 -1.19
CA ILE A 388 11.44 5.34 -0.32
C ILE A 388 12.53 4.94 0.67
N THR A 389 13.74 5.46 0.52
CA THR A 389 14.89 5.17 1.39
C THR A 389 15.14 6.25 2.42
N GLU A 390 14.72 7.48 2.14
CA GLU A 390 14.85 8.64 3.00
C GLU A 390 13.68 9.62 2.74
N GLY A 391 13.54 10.66 3.56
CA GLY A 391 12.44 11.62 3.44
C GLY A 391 11.13 11.16 4.09
N LEU A 392 10.06 11.92 3.82
CA LEU A 392 8.76 11.73 4.48
C LEU A 392 8.09 10.37 4.23
N PRO A 393 8.11 9.79 3.02
CA PRO A 393 7.53 8.46 2.81
C PRO A 393 8.21 7.39 3.66
N ARG A 394 9.54 7.45 3.79
CA ARG A 394 10.31 6.51 4.62
C ARG A 394 10.02 6.70 6.09
N GLU A 395 9.88 7.94 6.56
CA GLU A 395 9.56 8.23 7.95
C GLU A 395 8.18 7.67 8.33
N ILE A 396 7.18 7.81 7.47
CA ILE A 396 5.83 7.23 7.67
C ILE A 396 5.93 5.71 7.81
N GLU A 397 6.67 5.04 6.93
CA GLU A 397 6.87 3.59 6.99
C GLU A 397 7.57 3.15 8.29
N LEU A 398 8.60 3.89 8.71
CA LEU A 398 9.33 3.58 9.93
C LEU A 398 8.47 3.71 11.19
N ARG A 399 7.56 4.70 11.26
CA ARG A 399 6.62 4.84 12.39
C ARG A 399 5.68 3.65 12.47
N GLN A 400 5.18 3.18 11.34
CA GLN A 400 4.34 1.99 11.29
C GLN A 400 5.10 0.73 11.76
N LYS A 401 6.33 0.53 11.27
CA LYS A 401 7.18 -0.60 11.70
C LYS A 401 7.55 -0.54 13.18
N GLN A 402 7.77 0.66 13.71
CA GLN A 402 8.04 0.85 15.12
C GLN A 402 6.84 0.43 15.99
N TYR A 403 5.62 0.80 15.59
CA TYR A 403 4.40 0.36 16.25
C TYR A 403 4.26 -1.17 16.22
N GLU A 404 4.44 -1.79 15.05
CA GLU A 404 4.36 -3.24 14.88
C GLU A 404 5.38 -3.97 15.77
N TYR A 405 6.61 -3.49 15.83
CA TYR A 405 7.66 -4.05 16.67
C TYR A 405 7.27 -4.04 18.17
N TYR A 406 6.81 -2.90 18.69
CA TYR A 406 6.42 -2.81 20.10
C TYR A 406 5.17 -3.63 20.42
N ARG A 407 4.20 -3.68 19.50
CA ARG A 407 3.02 -4.54 19.64
C ARG A 407 3.44 -6.01 19.74
N ASP A 408 4.28 -6.46 18.83
CA ASP A 408 4.71 -7.85 18.76
C ASP A 408 5.59 -8.22 19.97
N LEU A 409 6.37 -7.28 20.49
CA LEU A 409 7.12 -7.46 21.73
C LEU A 409 6.20 -7.68 22.95
N LEU A 410 5.10 -6.92 23.05
CA LEU A 410 4.09 -7.06 24.10
C LEU A 410 3.35 -8.40 24.05
N PHE A 411 3.31 -9.04 22.90
CA PHE A 411 2.69 -10.35 22.68
C PHE A 411 3.70 -11.48 22.46
N SER A 412 4.98 -11.26 22.77
CA SER A 412 6.03 -12.29 22.67
C SER A 412 5.99 -13.30 23.81
N PHE A 413 4.84 -13.92 24.02
CA PHE A 413 4.67 -14.96 25.04
C PHE A 413 5.26 -16.31 24.60
N PRO A 414 5.78 -17.12 25.52
CA PRO A 414 6.22 -18.48 25.21
C PRO A 414 5.07 -19.27 24.56
N LYS A 415 5.29 -19.76 23.36
CA LYS A 415 4.32 -20.67 22.72
C LYS A 415 4.41 -22.05 23.37
N PRO A 416 3.27 -22.76 23.53
CA PRO A 416 3.32 -24.15 23.92
C PRO A 416 4.19 -24.92 22.92
N GLU A 417 5.09 -25.78 23.41
CA GLU A 417 5.82 -26.70 22.55
C GLU A 417 4.80 -27.49 21.72
N THR A 418 4.85 -27.38 20.40
CA THR A 418 4.09 -28.26 19.54
C THR A 418 4.66 -29.65 19.71
N VAL A 419 3.95 -30.49 20.44
CA VAL A 419 4.23 -31.91 20.46
C VAL A 419 4.02 -32.38 19.03
N SER A 420 5.14 -32.61 18.33
CA SER A 420 5.15 -33.26 17.03
C SER A 420 4.66 -34.68 17.23
N ASN A 421 3.44 -34.99 16.80
CA ASN A 421 2.99 -36.35 16.59
C ASN A 421 3.29 -36.76 15.15
#